data_fc3cf0ebacb89256cd4fefca7cebd173
#
_entry.id   fc3cf0ebacb89256cd4fefca7cebd173
#
_cell.length_a   1.000
_cell.length_b   1.000
_cell.length_c   1.000
_cell.angle_alpha   90.00
_cell.angle_beta   90.00
_cell.angle_gamma   90.00
#
_symmetry.space_group_name_H-M   'P 1'
#
loop_
_entity.id
_entity.type
_entity.pdbx_description
1 polymer ?
#
loop_
_entity_poly.entity_id
_entity_poly.type
_entity_poly.pdbx_seq_one_letter_code
_entity_poly.pdbx_strand_id
1 'polypeptide(L)'
;MSLSHYDPLANLRLFEDAFSRMLTEPQTNRPWAPAVDIYETENELVLKADLPDVELKDIDVRVENQTLTISGERTFEKNDTTKGYHRIERNYGSFVRSFSVPNSFDTENIAAEFKNGVLSVTLPKKEAAKPRQVKVEVKA
;
A
#
# COMPACT_ATOMS: atom_id res chain seq x y z
N MET A 1 33.94 -20.72 29.04
CA MET A 1 33.36 -21.09 27.72
C MET A 1 31.94 -21.53 27.92
N SER A 2 30.99 -20.70 27.59
CA SER A 2 29.60 -21.13 27.53
C SER A 2 29.35 -21.77 26.17
N LEU A 3 29.12 -23.05 26.17
CA LEU A 3 28.60 -23.72 25.00
C LEU A 3 27.16 -23.29 24.82
N SER A 4 26.91 -22.50 23.76
CA SER A 4 25.55 -22.21 23.39
C SER A 4 24.88 -23.49 22.92
N HIS A 5 23.97 -24.00 23.71
CA HIS A 5 23.15 -25.12 23.30
C HIS A 5 22.21 -24.63 22.17
N TYR A 6 22.49 -25.11 20.98
CA TYR A 6 21.52 -25.00 19.89
C TYR A 6 20.37 -25.96 20.19
N ASP A 7 19.23 -25.39 20.54
CA ASP A 7 18.00 -26.17 20.74
C ASP A 7 17.09 -25.98 19.52
N PRO A 8 17.00 -26.95 18.61
CA PRO A 8 16.14 -26.86 17.45
C PRO A 8 14.65 -26.78 17.80
N LEU A 9 14.28 -27.20 19.03
CA LEU A 9 12.88 -27.12 19.49
C LEU A 9 12.51 -25.73 19.99
N ALA A 10 13.48 -24.88 20.34
CA ALA A 10 13.22 -23.50 20.77
C ALA A 10 12.61 -22.65 19.63
N ASN A 11 13.11 -22.82 18.42
CA ASN A 11 12.56 -22.12 17.24
C ASN A 11 11.15 -22.60 16.90
N LEU A 12 10.88 -23.88 17.08
CA LEU A 12 9.54 -24.43 16.84
C LEU A 12 8.53 -23.90 17.86
N ARG A 13 8.95 -23.77 19.13
CA ARG A 13 8.10 -23.20 20.18
C ARG A 13 7.78 -21.73 19.92
N LEU A 14 8.78 -20.94 19.47
CA LEU A 14 8.58 -19.55 19.10
C LEU A 14 7.59 -19.44 17.94
N PHE A 15 7.68 -20.33 16.97
CA PHE A 15 6.76 -20.37 15.85
C PHE A 15 5.35 -20.75 16.30
N GLU A 16 5.20 -21.76 17.15
CA GLU A 16 3.90 -22.17 17.70
C GLU A 16 3.26 -21.05 18.53
N ASP A 17 4.06 -20.37 19.35
CA ASP A 17 3.59 -19.24 20.15
C ASP A 17 3.13 -18.06 19.26
N ALA A 18 3.89 -17.75 18.22
CA ALA A 18 3.53 -16.71 17.26
C ALA A 18 2.26 -17.07 16.51
N PHE A 19 2.14 -18.32 16.09
CA PHE A 19 0.97 -18.83 15.38
C PHE A 19 -0.28 -18.84 16.28
N SER A 20 -0.13 -19.27 17.55
CA SER A 20 -1.22 -19.25 18.53
C SER A 20 -1.69 -17.83 18.82
N ARG A 21 -0.77 -16.87 18.88
CA ARG A 21 -1.12 -15.45 19.04
C ARG A 21 -1.88 -14.90 17.83
N MET A 22 -1.49 -15.30 16.63
CA MET A 22 -2.22 -14.94 15.42
C MET A 22 -3.66 -15.45 15.42
N LEU A 23 -3.88 -16.65 16.00
CA LEU A 23 -5.21 -17.25 16.08
C LEU A 23 -6.06 -16.70 17.23
N THR A 24 -5.44 -16.26 18.32
CA THR A 24 -6.15 -15.85 19.54
C THR A 24 -6.28 -14.36 19.71
N GLU A 25 -5.43 -13.55 19.07
CA GLU A 25 -5.64 -12.11 19.07
C GLU A 25 -6.83 -11.78 18.17
N PRO A 26 -7.86 -11.12 18.72
CA PRO A 26 -8.88 -10.58 17.84
C PRO A 26 -8.21 -9.63 16.86
N GLN A 27 -8.38 -9.88 15.58
CA GLN A 27 -7.84 -9.02 14.51
C GLN A 27 -8.57 -7.66 14.50
N THR A 28 -8.87 -7.15 15.68
CA THR A 28 -9.57 -5.89 15.84
C THR A 28 -8.55 -4.76 15.81
N ASN A 29 -8.70 -3.89 14.83
CA ASN A 29 -8.14 -2.54 14.79
C ASN A 29 -6.68 -2.38 14.36
N ARG A 30 -6.00 -3.39 13.84
CA ARG A 30 -4.71 -3.16 13.18
C ARG A 30 -4.94 -2.83 11.70
N PRO A 31 -4.49 -1.65 11.23
CA PRO A 31 -4.52 -1.37 9.80
C PRO A 31 -3.72 -2.43 9.04
N TRP A 32 -4.27 -2.91 7.97
CA TRP A 32 -3.52 -3.75 7.04
C TRP A 32 -2.95 -2.89 5.92
N ALA A 33 -1.94 -3.38 5.23
CA ALA A 33 -1.28 -2.65 4.18
C ALA A 33 -1.51 -3.35 2.84
N PRO A 34 -2.22 -2.71 1.89
CA PRO A 34 -2.38 -3.27 0.56
C PRO A 34 -1.05 -3.30 -0.19
N ALA A 35 -0.93 -4.24 -1.12
CA ALA A 35 0.21 -4.31 -2.03
C ALA A 35 0.21 -3.11 -2.97
N VAL A 36 1.38 -2.50 -3.18
CA VAL A 36 1.53 -1.28 -3.96
C VAL A 36 2.76 -1.38 -4.86
N ASP A 37 2.59 -0.99 -6.12
CA ASP A 37 3.68 -0.75 -7.04
C ASP A 37 3.81 0.75 -7.29
N ILE A 38 5.04 1.24 -7.33
CA ILE A 38 5.34 2.63 -7.68
C ILE A 38 6.36 2.63 -8.81
N TYR A 39 6.05 3.31 -9.91
CA TYR A 39 6.98 3.48 -11.01
C TYR A 39 6.97 4.92 -11.53
N GLU A 40 8.06 5.29 -12.14
CA GLU A 40 8.28 6.61 -12.70
C GLU A 40 8.47 6.52 -14.20
N THR A 41 7.80 7.40 -14.94
CA THR A 41 8.03 7.63 -16.36
C THR A 41 8.77 8.95 -16.55
N GLU A 42 9.03 9.34 -17.80
CA GLU A 42 9.64 10.64 -18.08
C GLU A 42 8.78 11.81 -17.60
N ASN A 43 7.46 11.64 -17.51
CA ASN A 43 6.52 12.71 -17.25
C ASN A 43 5.77 12.62 -15.93
N GLU A 44 5.75 11.44 -15.30
CA GLU A 44 4.88 11.23 -14.14
C GLU A 44 5.36 10.14 -13.21
N LEU A 45 4.87 10.19 -11.98
CA LEU A 45 4.96 9.13 -11.00
C LEU A 45 3.61 8.43 -10.92
N VAL A 46 3.61 7.12 -11.01
CA VAL A 46 2.38 6.32 -10.93
C VAL A 46 2.47 5.35 -9.78
N LEU A 47 1.43 5.33 -8.96
CA LEU A 47 1.27 4.41 -7.87
C LEU A 47 0.05 3.54 -8.13
N LYS A 48 0.20 2.24 -8.02
CA LYS A 48 -0.91 1.28 -8.14
C LYS A 48 -1.06 0.50 -6.86
N ALA A 49 -2.25 0.54 -6.28
CA ALA A 49 -2.58 -0.18 -5.06
C ALA A 49 -3.65 -1.22 -5.34
N ASP A 50 -3.44 -2.43 -4.84
CA ASP A 50 -4.42 -3.51 -4.95
C ASP A 50 -5.45 -3.40 -3.84
N LEU A 51 -6.64 -2.99 -4.21
CA LEU A 51 -7.77 -2.80 -3.29
C LEU A 51 -9.02 -3.55 -3.79
N PRO A 52 -8.91 -4.88 -4.02
CA PRO A 52 -10.07 -5.63 -4.49
C PRO A 52 -11.15 -5.64 -3.41
N ASP A 53 -12.38 -5.56 -3.85
CA ASP A 53 -13.57 -5.60 -3.00
C ASP A 53 -13.66 -4.43 -1.98
N VAL A 54 -13.00 -3.32 -2.30
CA VAL A 54 -13.15 -2.05 -1.58
C VAL A 54 -14.04 -1.14 -2.42
N GLU A 55 -14.98 -0.47 -1.80
CA GLU A 55 -15.84 0.47 -2.50
C GLU A 55 -15.14 1.83 -2.64
N LEU A 56 -15.39 2.53 -3.74
CA LEU A 56 -14.78 3.83 -4.02
C LEU A 56 -15.05 4.84 -2.90
N LYS A 57 -16.23 4.83 -2.32
CA LYS A 57 -16.60 5.71 -1.20
C LYS A 57 -15.74 5.50 0.06
N ASP A 58 -15.11 4.34 0.18
CA ASP A 58 -14.30 3.96 1.33
C ASP A 58 -12.80 4.15 1.10
N ILE A 59 -12.43 4.81 0.00
CA ILE A 59 -11.03 5.10 -0.34
C ILE A 59 -10.78 6.60 -0.23
N ASP A 60 -9.73 6.97 0.48
CA ASP A 60 -9.26 8.35 0.61
C ASP A 60 -7.82 8.47 0.14
N VAL A 61 -7.55 9.49 -0.65
CA VAL A 61 -6.20 9.80 -1.14
C VAL A 61 -5.87 11.24 -0.75
N ARG A 62 -4.80 11.44 0.00
CA ARG A 62 -4.37 12.77 0.46
C ARG A 62 -2.89 12.99 0.21
N VAL A 63 -2.54 14.24 -0.06
CA VAL A 63 -1.15 14.67 -0.06
C VAL A 63 -1.02 15.87 0.86
N GLU A 64 -0.19 15.72 1.86
CA GLU A 64 0.16 16.76 2.81
C GLU A 64 1.66 16.72 3.07
N ASN A 65 2.31 17.88 3.06
CA ASN A 65 3.75 17.98 3.37
C ASN A 65 4.61 16.96 2.59
N GLN A 66 4.33 16.81 1.30
CA GLN A 66 5.06 15.88 0.43
C GLN A 66 4.89 14.40 0.82
N THR A 67 3.84 14.09 1.52
CA THR A 67 3.48 12.73 1.87
C THR A 67 2.15 12.37 1.23
N LEU A 68 2.16 11.35 0.37
CA LEU A 68 0.96 10.77 -0.22
C LEU A 68 0.45 9.67 0.70
N THR A 69 -0.79 9.80 1.14
CA THR A 69 -1.42 8.81 2.00
C THR A 69 -2.67 8.25 1.32
N ILE A 70 -2.71 6.95 1.21
CA ILE A 70 -3.89 6.20 0.76
C ILE A 70 -4.44 5.48 1.98
N SER A 71 -5.71 5.69 2.27
CA SER A 71 -6.38 5.06 3.40
C SER A 71 -7.80 4.69 3.04
N GLY A 72 -8.37 3.83 3.82
CA GLY A 72 -9.75 3.41 3.64
C GLY A 72 -10.11 2.21 4.48
N GLU A 73 -11.17 1.54 4.06
CA GLU A 73 -11.69 0.39 4.78
C GLU A 73 -12.24 -0.67 3.81
N ARG A 74 -11.91 -1.93 4.09
CA ARG A 74 -12.57 -3.07 3.46
C ARG A 74 -13.53 -3.67 4.46
N THR A 75 -14.81 -3.60 4.15
CA THR A 75 -15.87 -4.07 5.04
C THR A 75 -15.98 -5.59 4.98
N PHE A 76 -16.06 -6.20 6.15
CA PHE A 76 -16.37 -7.61 6.28
C PHE A 76 -17.85 -7.77 6.69
N GLU A 77 -18.65 -8.43 5.86
CA GLU A 77 -20.05 -8.66 6.14
C GLU A 77 -20.22 -9.86 7.10
N LYS A 78 -20.13 -9.59 8.40
CA LYS A 78 -20.36 -10.61 9.45
C LYS A 78 -21.81 -11.00 9.62
N ASN A 79 -22.73 -10.20 9.08
CA ASN A 79 -24.16 -10.32 9.35
C ASN A 79 -24.91 -11.26 8.42
N ASP A 80 -24.21 -11.93 7.52
CA ASP A 80 -24.84 -12.94 6.67
C ASP A 80 -24.89 -14.25 7.43
N THR A 81 -26.04 -14.53 8.06
CA THR A 81 -26.27 -15.77 8.83
C THR A 81 -26.35 -17.02 7.96
N THR A 82 -26.41 -16.85 6.62
CA THR A 82 -26.45 -17.98 5.68
C THR A 82 -25.09 -18.53 5.33
N LYS A 83 -24.01 -17.79 5.66
CA LYS A 83 -22.64 -18.21 5.34
C LYS A 83 -21.92 -18.73 6.58
N GLY A 84 -21.46 -19.98 6.48
CA GLY A 84 -20.54 -20.54 7.45
C GLY A 84 -19.12 -20.48 6.91
N TYR A 85 -18.29 -19.58 7.45
CA TYR A 85 -16.90 -19.47 7.03
C TYR A 85 -16.05 -20.61 7.59
N HIS A 86 -15.37 -21.32 6.71
CA HIS A 86 -14.41 -22.37 7.10
C HIS A 86 -13.00 -21.83 7.30
N ARG A 87 -12.65 -20.75 6.59
CA ARG A 87 -11.36 -20.10 6.68
C ARG A 87 -11.47 -18.66 6.22
N ILE A 88 -10.82 -17.77 6.94
CA ILE A 88 -10.70 -16.37 6.59
C ILE A 88 -9.21 -16.02 6.58
N GLU A 89 -8.68 -15.74 5.38
CA GLU A 89 -7.28 -15.37 5.17
C GLU A 89 -7.12 -13.97 4.58
N ARG A 90 -8.22 -13.35 4.14
CA ARG A 90 -8.19 -12.01 3.59
C ARG A 90 -8.17 -10.99 4.72
N ASN A 91 -7.52 -9.86 4.47
CA ASN A 91 -7.48 -8.75 5.41
C ASN A 91 -8.72 -7.87 5.25
N TYR A 92 -9.31 -7.50 6.36
CA TYR A 92 -10.47 -6.62 6.44
C TYR A 92 -10.22 -5.48 7.42
N GLY A 93 -11.08 -4.49 7.38
CA GLY A 93 -10.98 -3.32 8.23
C GLY A 93 -10.21 -2.20 7.57
N SER A 94 -9.69 -1.29 8.39
CA SER A 94 -8.97 -0.12 7.90
C SER A 94 -7.61 -0.49 7.31
N PHE A 95 -7.22 0.25 6.30
CA PHE A 95 -5.89 0.17 5.71
C PHE A 95 -5.30 1.57 5.55
N VAL A 96 -3.97 1.64 5.55
CA VAL A 96 -3.24 2.87 5.32
C VAL A 96 -1.90 2.57 4.69
N ARG A 97 -1.53 3.37 3.69
CA ARG A 97 -0.19 3.39 3.09
C ARG A 97 0.24 4.84 2.90
N SER A 98 1.47 5.15 3.29
CA SER A 98 2.04 6.49 3.14
C SER A 98 3.37 6.42 2.43
N PHE A 99 3.60 7.38 1.53
CA PHE A 99 4.80 7.46 0.70
C PHE A 99 5.29 8.89 0.64
N SER A 100 6.60 9.08 0.74
CA SER A 100 7.22 10.37 0.50
C SER A 100 7.22 10.68 -1.00
N VAL A 101 6.80 11.88 -1.36
CA VAL A 101 6.77 12.35 -2.75
C VAL A 101 7.94 13.32 -2.95
N PRO A 102 8.85 13.04 -3.91
CA PRO A 102 9.90 13.99 -4.23
C PRO A 102 9.38 15.36 -4.71
N ASN A 103 10.15 16.41 -4.48
CA ASN A 103 9.79 17.78 -4.86
C ASN A 103 9.61 17.99 -6.36
N SER A 104 10.12 17.09 -7.18
CA SER A 104 10.01 17.17 -8.64
C SER A 104 8.62 16.85 -9.18
N PHE A 105 7.73 16.35 -8.33
CA PHE A 105 6.36 16.02 -8.72
C PHE A 105 5.38 17.08 -8.24
N ASP A 106 4.37 17.31 -9.06
CA ASP A 106 3.29 18.26 -8.77
C ASP A 106 2.23 17.58 -7.90
N THR A 107 2.14 18.03 -6.66
CA THR A 107 1.18 17.48 -5.70
C THR A 107 -0.18 18.16 -5.76
N GLU A 108 -0.33 19.22 -6.55
CA GLU A 108 -1.62 19.93 -6.71
C GLU A 108 -2.47 19.34 -7.83
N ASN A 109 -1.86 18.67 -8.80
CA ASN A 109 -2.54 18.11 -9.96
C ASN A 109 -2.51 16.58 -9.98
N ILE A 110 -2.95 15.98 -8.88
CA ILE A 110 -3.02 14.54 -8.74
C ILE A 110 -4.27 13.98 -9.40
N ALA A 111 -4.11 12.93 -10.19
CA ALA A 111 -5.22 12.16 -10.74
C ALA A 111 -5.30 10.80 -10.06
N ALA A 112 -6.50 10.35 -9.76
CA ALA A 112 -6.73 9.03 -9.20
C ALA A 112 -7.86 8.34 -9.95
N GLU A 113 -7.65 7.07 -10.27
CA GLU A 113 -8.63 6.23 -10.95
C GLU A 113 -8.73 4.90 -10.20
N PHE A 114 -9.95 4.42 -10.00
CA PHE A 114 -10.20 3.12 -9.39
C PHE A 114 -10.95 2.22 -10.37
N LYS A 115 -10.30 1.16 -10.81
CA LYS A 115 -10.84 0.24 -11.81
C LYS A 115 -10.35 -1.17 -11.56
N ASN A 116 -11.26 -2.14 -11.65
CA ASN A 116 -10.95 -3.56 -11.47
C ASN A 116 -10.25 -3.88 -10.14
N GLY A 117 -10.60 -3.16 -9.07
CA GLY A 117 -9.98 -3.36 -7.77
C GLY A 117 -8.59 -2.74 -7.63
N VAL A 118 -8.13 -1.98 -8.61
CA VAL A 118 -6.83 -1.32 -8.60
C VAL A 118 -7.01 0.20 -8.53
N LEU A 119 -6.43 0.82 -7.52
CA LEU A 119 -6.34 2.27 -7.41
C LEU A 119 -5.05 2.72 -8.09
N SER A 120 -5.18 3.56 -9.11
CA SER A 120 -4.04 4.18 -9.79
C SER A 120 -3.99 5.65 -9.44
N VAL A 121 -2.89 6.10 -8.85
CA VAL A 121 -2.65 7.50 -8.51
C VAL A 121 -1.49 8.01 -9.36
N THR A 122 -1.72 9.09 -10.08
CA THR A 122 -0.73 9.66 -11.00
C THR A 122 -0.40 11.08 -10.57
N LEU A 123 0.89 11.36 -10.41
CA LEU A 123 1.41 12.68 -10.08
C LEU A 123 2.29 13.14 -11.26
N PRO A 124 1.94 14.23 -11.94
CA PRO A 124 2.79 14.74 -13.01
C PRO A 124 4.08 15.34 -12.46
N LYS A 125 5.14 15.27 -13.23
CA LYS A 125 6.36 16.01 -12.92
C LYS A 125 6.10 17.51 -13.15
N LYS A 126 6.72 18.32 -12.31
CA LYS A 126 6.76 19.78 -12.54
C LYS A 126 7.48 20.03 -13.84
N GLU A 127 7.08 21.07 -14.57
CA GLU A 127 7.68 21.42 -15.86
C GLU A 127 9.20 21.58 -15.78
N ALA A 128 9.70 22.17 -14.69
CA ALA A 128 11.13 22.33 -14.46
C ALA A 128 11.88 21.02 -14.26
N ALA A 129 11.19 19.93 -13.92
CA ALA A 129 11.78 18.61 -13.65
C ALA A 129 11.67 17.66 -14.85
N LYS A 130 10.91 18.01 -15.88
CA LYS A 130 10.79 17.20 -17.08
C LYS A 130 12.08 17.22 -17.90
N PRO A 131 12.43 16.10 -18.59
CA PRO A 131 13.59 16.11 -19.48
C PRO A 131 13.50 17.21 -20.51
N ARG A 132 14.59 17.95 -20.67
CA ARG A 132 14.71 18.99 -21.69
C ARG A 132 15.54 18.46 -22.85
N GLN A 133 15.02 18.65 -24.03
CA GLN A 133 15.77 18.41 -25.25
C GLN A 133 16.35 19.73 -25.74
N VAL A 134 17.67 19.81 -25.79
CA VAL A 134 18.35 20.99 -26.28
C VAL A 134 18.78 20.76 -27.73
N LYS A 135 18.31 21.62 -28.62
CA LYS A 135 18.72 21.57 -30.00
C LYS A 135 20.11 22.18 -30.13
N VAL A 136 21.07 21.36 -30.55
CA VAL A 136 22.43 21.82 -30.77
C VAL A 136 22.50 22.49 -32.13
N GLU A 137 22.88 23.75 -32.16
CA GLU A 137 23.17 24.48 -33.42
C GLU A 137 24.67 24.46 -33.66
N VAL A 138 25.05 24.09 -34.88
CA VAL A 138 26.46 24.20 -35.33
C VAL A 138 26.65 25.59 -35.91
N LYS A 139 27.47 26.38 -35.22
CA LYS A 139 27.91 27.67 -35.77
C LYS A 139 29.15 27.46 -36.58
N ALA A 140 29.03 27.76 -37.88
CA ALA A 140 30.17 27.75 -38.80
C ALA A 140 30.98 29.03 -38.65
#